data_06e2d72f1d5626a32a9926c1e85d5ec7
#
_entry.id   06e2d72f1d5626a32a9926c1e85d5ec7
#
_cell.length_a   1.000
_cell.length_b   1.000
_cell.length_c   1.000
_cell.angle_alpha   90.00
_cell.angle_beta   90.00
_cell.angle_gamma   90.00
#
_symmetry.space_group_name_H-M   'P 1'
#
loop_
_entity.id
_entity.type
_entity.pdbx_description
1 polymer ?
#
loop_
_entity_poly.entity_id
_entity_poly.type
_entity_poly.pdbx_seq_one_letter_code
_entity_poly.pdbx_strand_id
1 'polypeptide(L)'
;MLLNHDCYVRSDTISLLLNNVKNNLHTIIAPAQHRLQSDRTIYSAGTCFTLGFPTVVWPSWIYWMLGRQSGTLIPTRLILGGRGVVIDSETFDKVGLIDSQHFPHYGADHDFYLRCRKAGYRLFISTEAIIDVDDSKTSMADDPGSLSFKEFRKTLVDRRSHRNVRDLYALFSRYYPIRFLAGIGVTLNLIRYSILYVIGRILSF
;
A
#
# COMPACT_ATOMS: atom_id res chain seq x y z
N MET A 1 16.04 -1.21 -5.21
CA MET A 1 15.11 -1.03 -4.08
C MET A 1 14.39 0.30 -4.23
N LEU A 2 13.07 0.31 -4.06
CA LEU A 2 12.29 1.54 -3.96
C LEU A 2 12.30 1.99 -2.49
N LEU A 3 12.64 3.25 -2.24
CA LEU A 3 12.77 3.78 -0.89
C LEU A 3 12.18 5.18 -0.82
N ASN A 4 11.22 5.39 0.05
CA ASN A 4 10.66 6.70 0.33
C ASN A 4 11.60 7.51 1.24
N HIS A 5 11.49 8.83 1.21
CA HIS A 5 12.34 9.75 1.98
C HIS A 5 12.08 9.75 3.50
N ASP A 6 10.96 9.16 3.92
CA ASP A 6 10.53 9.00 5.33
C ASP A 6 10.98 7.67 5.94
N CYS A 7 11.87 6.94 5.27
CA CYS A 7 12.29 5.59 5.67
C CYS A 7 13.78 5.54 6.04
N TYR A 8 14.08 4.79 7.11
CA TYR A 8 15.44 4.51 7.56
C TYR A 8 15.70 3.00 7.49
N VAL A 9 16.75 2.63 6.76
CA VAL A 9 17.12 1.22 6.53
C VAL A 9 18.01 0.76 7.67
N ARG A 10 17.65 -0.34 8.31
CA ARG A 10 18.52 -0.98 9.33
C ARG A 10 19.69 -1.70 8.64
N SER A 11 20.75 -1.95 9.38
CA SER A 11 22.03 -2.51 8.87
C SER A 11 21.87 -3.86 8.15
N ASP A 12 20.92 -4.68 8.57
CA ASP A 12 20.66 -6.02 8.04
C ASP A 12 19.51 -6.10 7.00
N THR A 13 18.67 -5.07 6.92
CA THR A 13 17.47 -5.05 6.07
C THR A 13 17.77 -5.40 4.62
N ILE A 14 18.80 -4.78 4.03
CA ILE A 14 19.13 -4.98 2.62
C ILE A 14 19.61 -6.40 2.38
N SER A 15 20.50 -6.93 3.23
CA SER A 15 21.03 -8.29 3.09
C SER A 15 19.93 -9.35 3.22
N LEU A 16 19.02 -9.18 4.17
CA LEU A 16 17.87 -10.07 4.35
C LEU A 16 16.94 -10.05 3.12
N LEU A 17 16.60 -8.87 2.61
CA LEU A 17 15.76 -8.75 1.42
C LEU A 17 16.41 -9.35 0.18
N LEU A 18 17.71 -9.12 -0.05
CA LEU A 18 18.44 -9.69 -1.18
C LEU A 18 18.54 -11.21 -1.11
N ASN A 19 18.76 -11.77 0.07
CA ASN A 19 18.78 -13.22 0.27
C ASN A 19 17.40 -13.82 -0.02
N ASN A 20 16.34 -13.16 0.43
CA ASN A 20 14.97 -13.59 0.15
C ASN A 20 14.64 -13.56 -1.35
N VAL A 21 15.07 -12.54 -2.10
CA VAL A 21 14.84 -12.44 -3.55
C VAL A 21 15.67 -13.50 -4.31
N LYS A 22 16.95 -13.69 -3.95
CA LYS A 22 17.81 -14.71 -4.59
C LYS A 22 17.24 -16.12 -4.47
N ASN A 23 16.62 -16.42 -3.34
CA ASN A 23 16.04 -17.74 -3.08
C ASN A 23 14.62 -17.90 -3.65
N ASN A 24 14.02 -16.84 -4.17
CA ASN A 24 12.66 -16.83 -4.69
C ASN A 24 12.59 -16.05 -6.01
N LEU A 25 12.78 -16.74 -7.13
CA LEU A 25 12.71 -16.13 -8.46
C LEU A 25 11.33 -15.55 -8.78
N HIS A 26 11.29 -14.50 -9.58
CA HIS A 26 10.06 -13.78 -9.96
C HIS A 26 9.23 -13.31 -8.77
N THR A 27 9.91 -12.73 -7.79
CA THR A 27 9.27 -12.18 -6.60
C THR A 27 9.59 -10.71 -6.39
N ILE A 28 8.65 -10.01 -5.76
CA ILE A 28 8.82 -8.65 -5.25
C ILE A 28 8.59 -8.71 -3.76
N ILE A 29 9.54 -8.22 -2.98
CA ILE A 29 9.54 -8.37 -1.53
C ILE A 29 9.64 -7.00 -0.87
N ALA A 30 8.72 -6.71 0.03
CA ALA A 30 8.73 -5.54 0.90
C ALA A 30 9.12 -5.94 2.32
N PRO A 31 9.80 -5.07 3.07
CA PRO A 31 10.07 -5.27 4.50
C PRO A 31 8.81 -5.02 5.33
N ALA A 32 8.80 -5.52 6.57
CA ALA A 32 7.93 -5.01 7.60
C ALA A 32 8.31 -3.56 7.95
N GLN A 33 7.34 -2.74 8.33
CA GLN A 33 7.54 -1.32 8.67
C GLN A 33 7.38 -1.13 10.17
N HIS A 34 8.42 -0.63 10.82
CA HIS A 34 8.36 -0.19 12.21
C HIS A 34 8.13 1.31 12.26
N ARG A 35 7.02 1.74 12.85
CA ARG A 35 6.66 3.15 12.97
C ARG A 35 7.27 3.75 14.22
N LEU A 36 8.14 4.75 14.04
CA LEU A 36 8.92 5.35 15.12
C LEU A 36 8.04 6.05 16.17
N GLN A 37 6.96 6.73 15.76
CA GLN A 37 6.11 7.47 16.69
C GLN A 37 5.18 6.58 17.52
N SER A 38 4.78 5.44 17.00
CA SER A 38 3.81 4.55 17.65
C SER A 38 4.40 3.26 18.17
N ASP A 39 5.70 3.06 17.96
CA ASP A 39 6.42 1.81 18.31
C ASP A 39 5.70 0.53 17.83
N ARG A 40 5.12 0.63 16.61
CA ARG A 40 4.31 -0.46 16.03
C ARG A 40 4.93 -1.00 14.76
N THR A 41 4.99 -2.33 14.65
CA THR A 41 5.35 -3.00 13.40
C THR A 41 4.09 -3.23 12.56
N ILE A 42 4.14 -2.79 11.31
CA ILE A 42 3.06 -2.91 10.33
C ILE A 42 3.56 -3.70 9.13
N TYR A 43 2.74 -4.63 8.67
CA TYR A 43 2.96 -5.35 7.43
C TYR A 43 2.14 -4.67 6.34
N SER A 44 2.82 -3.95 5.43
CA SER A 44 2.18 -3.17 4.36
C SER A 44 1.67 -4.05 3.23
N ALA A 45 0.75 -4.94 3.56
CA ALA A 45 0.13 -5.87 2.66
C ALA A 45 -1.37 -5.58 2.50
N GLY A 46 -1.92 -5.93 1.36
CA GLY A 46 -3.32 -5.72 1.07
C GLY A 46 -3.90 -6.80 0.16
N THR A 47 -5.23 -6.78 0.09
CA THR A 47 -5.97 -7.55 -0.91
C THR A 47 -6.29 -6.67 -2.11
N CYS A 48 -6.42 -7.28 -3.30
CA CYS A 48 -6.95 -6.57 -4.45
C CYS A 48 -8.45 -6.38 -4.30
N PHE A 49 -8.90 -5.16 -4.48
CA PHE A 49 -10.30 -4.72 -4.74
C PHE A 49 -11.40 -5.74 -4.44
N THR A 50 -11.74 -5.94 -3.19
CA THR A 50 -12.89 -6.76 -2.81
C THR A 50 -14.01 -5.81 -2.38
N LEU A 51 -15.19 -5.89 -3.02
CA LEU A 51 -16.37 -5.08 -2.71
C LEU A 51 -16.12 -3.55 -2.62
N GLY A 52 -15.25 -3.02 -3.47
CA GLY A 52 -14.92 -1.60 -3.46
C GLY A 52 -13.88 -1.19 -2.41
N PHE A 53 -13.32 -2.11 -1.66
CA PHE A 53 -12.24 -1.83 -0.71
C PHE A 53 -10.90 -2.22 -1.35
N PRO A 54 -10.09 -1.25 -1.81
CA PRO A 54 -8.85 -1.54 -2.53
C PRO A 54 -7.80 -2.19 -1.65
N THR A 55 -7.86 -1.93 -0.36
CA THR A 55 -6.84 -2.40 0.57
C THR A 55 -7.46 -2.65 1.93
N VAL A 56 -7.38 -3.87 2.41
CA VAL A 56 -7.55 -4.16 3.82
C VAL A 56 -6.16 -4.35 4.40
N VAL A 57 -5.70 -3.39 5.18
CA VAL A 57 -4.52 -3.61 6.04
C VAL A 57 -4.93 -4.66 7.06
N TRP A 58 -4.34 -5.82 6.95
CA TRP A 58 -4.68 -6.90 7.86
C TRP A 58 -4.15 -6.56 9.26
N PRO A 59 -4.95 -6.78 10.31
CA PRO A 59 -4.47 -6.64 11.68
C PRO A 59 -3.21 -7.48 11.92
N SER A 60 -2.29 -6.98 12.71
CA SER A 60 -1.00 -7.66 13.00
C SER A 60 -1.17 -9.09 13.53
N TRP A 61 -2.27 -9.39 14.25
CA TRP A 61 -2.56 -10.73 14.74
C TRP A 61 -2.87 -11.74 13.62
N ILE A 62 -3.47 -11.29 12.50
CA ILE A 62 -3.68 -12.16 11.31
C ILE A 62 -2.32 -12.51 10.70
N TYR A 63 -1.39 -11.55 10.61
CA TYR A 63 -0.04 -11.81 10.14
C TYR A 63 0.72 -12.73 11.08
N TRP A 64 0.56 -12.56 12.38
CA TRP A 64 1.15 -13.46 13.35
C TRP A 64 0.65 -14.91 13.19
N MET A 65 -0.66 -15.11 12.94
CA MET A 65 -1.20 -16.44 12.65
C MET A 65 -0.69 -17.00 11.32
N LEU A 66 -0.66 -16.18 10.26
CA LEU A 66 -0.17 -16.58 8.93
C LEU A 66 1.35 -16.77 8.92
N GLY A 67 2.10 -15.94 9.62
CA GLY A 67 3.55 -16.04 9.74
C GLY A 67 4.01 -17.33 10.43
N ARG A 68 3.24 -17.86 11.37
CA ARG A 68 3.48 -19.19 11.95
C ARG A 68 3.38 -20.35 10.93
N GLN A 69 2.60 -20.15 9.87
CA GLN A 69 2.39 -21.16 8.82
C GLN A 69 3.29 -20.95 7.60
N SER A 70 3.79 -19.73 7.37
CA SER A 70 4.43 -19.32 6.11
C SER A 70 5.93 -19.06 6.21
N GLY A 71 6.55 -19.20 7.39
CA GLY A 71 7.95 -18.83 7.57
C GLY A 71 8.19 -17.32 7.54
N THR A 72 9.35 -16.89 6.98
CA THR A 72 9.82 -15.49 7.01
C THR A 72 9.19 -14.59 5.94
N LEU A 73 8.44 -15.18 4.98
CA LEU A 73 7.79 -14.48 3.88
C LEU A 73 6.27 -14.68 3.89
N ILE A 74 5.52 -13.60 4.03
CA ILE A 74 4.05 -13.61 4.00
C ILE A 74 3.59 -13.27 2.58
N PRO A 75 2.87 -14.17 1.87
CA PRO A 75 2.34 -13.86 0.56
C PRO A 75 1.26 -12.77 0.64
N THR A 76 1.30 -11.82 -0.29
CA THR A 76 0.31 -10.76 -0.38
C THR A 76 -0.23 -10.61 -1.80
N ARG A 77 -1.39 -9.99 -1.94
CA ARG A 77 -1.94 -9.62 -3.25
C ARG A 77 -1.58 -8.22 -3.68
N LEU A 78 -1.19 -7.36 -2.74
CA LEU A 78 -0.77 -6.00 -2.99
C LEU A 78 0.22 -5.56 -1.92
N ILE A 79 1.30 -4.90 -2.32
CA ILE A 79 2.21 -4.17 -1.44
C ILE A 79 1.71 -2.73 -1.36
N LEU A 80 1.69 -2.15 -0.16
CA LEU A 80 1.23 -0.78 0.08
C LEU A 80 2.43 0.15 0.19
N GLY A 81 2.63 0.95 -0.85
CA GLY A 81 3.70 1.95 -0.91
C GLY A 81 5.04 1.43 -1.41
N GLY A 82 6.00 2.35 -1.54
CA GLY A 82 7.36 2.10 -2.00
C GLY A 82 8.41 2.12 -0.88
N ARG A 83 8.07 1.63 0.31
CA ARG A 83 8.92 1.70 1.50
C ARG A 83 9.83 0.48 1.61
N GLY A 84 11.01 0.57 1.01
CA GLY A 84 12.02 -0.50 1.08
C GLY A 84 11.77 -1.70 0.19
N VAL A 85 10.96 -1.58 -0.85
CA VAL A 85 10.59 -2.71 -1.71
C VAL A 85 11.74 -3.07 -2.64
N VAL A 86 12.14 -4.33 -2.64
CA VAL A 86 13.16 -4.86 -3.55
C VAL A 86 12.48 -5.45 -4.79
N ILE A 87 12.94 -4.98 -5.95
CA ILE A 87 12.45 -5.33 -7.27
C ILE A 87 13.67 -5.60 -8.14
N ASP A 88 13.66 -6.69 -8.87
CA ASP A 88 14.68 -6.97 -9.88
C ASP A 88 14.59 -5.96 -11.04
N SER A 89 15.71 -5.50 -11.56
CA SER A 89 15.76 -4.58 -12.71
C SER A 89 15.05 -5.15 -13.94
N GLU A 90 15.19 -6.43 -14.23
CA GLU A 90 14.49 -7.10 -15.33
C GLU A 90 12.95 -6.98 -15.23
N THR A 91 12.43 -6.77 -14.04
CA THR A 91 10.98 -6.52 -13.85
C THR A 91 10.53 -5.27 -14.60
N PHE A 92 11.35 -4.22 -14.62
CA PHE A 92 11.03 -2.98 -15.32
C PHE A 92 11.07 -3.16 -16.85
N ASP A 93 11.97 -3.99 -17.35
CA ASP A 93 12.02 -4.32 -18.79
C ASP A 93 10.77 -5.09 -19.22
N LYS A 94 10.30 -6.01 -18.38
CA LYS A 94 9.13 -6.85 -18.65
C LYS A 94 7.79 -6.15 -18.45
N VAL A 95 7.68 -5.32 -17.43
CA VAL A 95 6.41 -4.72 -16.96
C VAL A 95 6.29 -3.25 -17.34
N GLY A 96 7.41 -2.60 -17.65
CA GLY A 96 7.53 -1.16 -17.88
C GLY A 96 7.71 -0.38 -16.58
N LEU A 97 7.93 0.92 -16.71
CA LEU A 97 8.16 1.84 -15.60
C LEU A 97 6.88 2.14 -14.81
N ILE A 98 7.04 2.80 -13.69
CA ILE A 98 5.94 3.34 -12.88
C ILE A 98 5.17 4.38 -13.70
N ASP A 99 3.84 4.26 -13.75
CA ASP A 99 2.96 5.15 -14.53
C ASP A 99 2.70 6.47 -13.78
N SER A 100 3.65 7.39 -13.86
CA SER A 100 3.54 8.72 -13.26
C SER A 100 2.60 9.66 -14.01
N GLN A 101 2.21 9.35 -15.24
CA GLN A 101 1.28 10.19 -16.03
C GLN A 101 -0.15 10.05 -15.52
N HIS A 102 -0.60 8.83 -15.27
CA HIS A 102 -1.94 8.59 -14.73
C HIS A 102 -1.99 8.71 -13.22
N PHE A 103 -0.90 8.33 -12.54
CA PHE A 103 -0.79 8.33 -11.07
C PHE A 103 0.42 9.15 -10.62
N PRO A 104 0.33 10.50 -10.60
CA PRO A 104 1.48 11.34 -10.28
C PRO A 104 1.91 11.32 -8.81
N HIS A 105 1.06 10.86 -7.90
CA HIS A 105 1.36 10.80 -6.47
C HIS A 105 0.96 9.46 -5.83
N TYR A 106 -0.35 9.15 -5.78
CA TYR A 106 -0.86 7.92 -5.15
C TYR A 106 -1.39 6.95 -6.20
N GLY A 107 -1.22 5.66 -5.95
CA GLY A 107 -1.68 4.59 -6.84
C GLY A 107 -0.67 4.13 -7.88
N ALA A 108 0.42 4.87 -8.12
CA ALA A 108 1.46 4.50 -9.07
C ALA A 108 2.18 3.20 -8.69
N ASP A 109 2.50 3.05 -7.42
CA ASP A 109 3.04 1.85 -6.81
C ASP A 109 2.05 0.69 -6.86
N HIS A 110 0.79 0.93 -6.54
CA HIS A 110 -0.28 -0.08 -6.64
C HIS A 110 -0.47 -0.56 -8.09
N ASP A 111 -0.54 0.37 -9.05
CA ASP A 111 -0.61 0.04 -10.47
C ASP A 111 0.58 -0.83 -10.89
N PHE A 112 1.79 -0.45 -10.49
CA PHE A 112 3.00 -1.20 -10.82
C PHE A 112 2.96 -2.63 -10.27
N TYR A 113 2.64 -2.81 -8.97
CA TYR A 113 2.56 -4.15 -8.38
C TYR A 113 1.44 -5.01 -8.99
N LEU A 114 0.32 -4.41 -9.36
CA LEU A 114 -0.76 -5.11 -10.04
C LEU A 114 -0.36 -5.55 -11.46
N ARG A 115 0.42 -4.72 -12.19
CA ARG A 115 1.03 -5.12 -13.47
C ARG A 115 2.02 -6.25 -13.29
N CYS A 116 2.88 -6.18 -12.29
CA CYS A 116 3.83 -7.25 -11.97
C CYS A 116 3.11 -8.58 -11.70
N ARG A 117 2.03 -8.55 -10.92
CA ARG A 117 1.21 -9.75 -10.68
C ARG A 117 0.59 -10.32 -11.96
N LYS A 118 0.07 -9.47 -12.85
CA LYS A 118 -0.43 -9.91 -14.17
C LYS A 118 0.66 -10.54 -15.02
N ALA A 119 1.91 -10.11 -14.86
CA ALA A 119 3.09 -10.68 -15.52
C ALA A 119 3.65 -11.94 -14.83
N GLY A 120 2.98 -12.44 -13.78
CA GLY A 120 3.34 -13.68 -13.09
C GLY A 120 4.26 -13.52 -11.88
N TYR A 121 4.57 -12.29 -11.46
CA TYR A 121 5.35 -12.05 -10.24
C TYR A 121 4.51 -12.32 -8.98
N ARG A 122 5.17 -12.90 -7.96
CA ARG A 122 4.60 -13.09 -6.63
C ARG A 122 5.03 -11.96 -5.71
N LEU A 123 4.13 -11.47 -4.86
CA LEU A 123 4.39 -10.41 -3.90
C LEU A 123 4.46 -10.99 -2.49
N PHE A 124 5.46 -10.55 -1.71
CA PHE A 124 5.65 -10.96 -0.33
C PHE A 124 5.99 -9.79 0.58
N ILE A 125 5.69 -9.96 1.87
CA ILE A 125 6.24 -9.14 2.95
C ILE A 125 7.20 -10.00 3.75
N SER A 126 8.44 -9.53 3.93
CA SER A 126 9.39 -10.14 4.84
C SER A 126 9.03 -9.77 6.28
N THR A 127 9.02 -10.75 7.18
CA THR A 127 8.81 -10.52 8.63
C THR A 127 10.10 -10.23 9.36
N GLU A 128 11.25 -10.60 8.77
CA GLU A 128 12.58 -10.44 9.37
C GLU A 128 13.25 -9.14 8.93
N ALA A 129 13.09 -8.76 7.65
CA ALA A 129 13.61 -7.50 7.17
C ALA A 129 12.70 -6.37 7.63
N ILE A 130 13.24 -5.44 8.40
CA ILE A 130 12.48 -4.32 8.98
C ILE A 130 13.05 -3.00 8.48
N ILE A 131 12.16 -2.05 8.19
CA ILE A 131 12.50 -0.67 7.89
C ILE A 131 11.80 0.26 8.89
N ASP A 132 12.53 1.24 9.41
CA ASP A 132 11.95 2.24 10.29
C ASP A 132 11.30 3.36 9.47
N VAL A 133 10.10 3.78 9.87
CA VAL A 133 9.31 4.79 9.14
C VAL A 133 8.99 5.95 10.06
N ASP A 134 9.37 7.15 9.63
CA ASP A 134 9.01 8.41 10.30
C ASP A 134 7.65 8.89 9.77
N ASP A 135 6.57 8.46 10.42
CA ASP A 135 5.21 8.81 10.06
C ASP A 135 4.81 10.25 10.45
N SER A 136 5.66 10.99 11.20
CA SER A 136 5.45 12.42 11.45
C SER A 136 5.50 13.26 10.16
N LYS A 137 6.20 12.77 9.14
CA LYS A 137 6.34 13.44 7.83
C LYS A 137 5.21 13.11 6.85
N THR A 138 4.30 12.23 7.20
CA THR A 138 3.15 11.90 6.36
C THR A 138 2.14 13.04 6.44
N SER A 139 2.09 13.86 5.39
CA SER A 139 1.43 15.18 5.37
C SER A 139 -0.10 15.15 5.35
N MET A 140 -0.72 13.99 5.22
CA MET A 140 -2.17 13.88 5.24
C MET A 140 -2.61 13.05 6.43
N ALA A 141 -3.40 13.68 7.30
CA ALA A 141 -3.96 13.06 8.49
C ALA A 141 -4.51 11.66 8.18
N ASP A 142 -3.89 10.65 8.80
CA ASP A 142 -4.39 9.28 8.75
C ASP A 142 -5.81 9.22 9.35
N ASP A 143 -6.12 10.15 10.26
CA ASP A 143 -7.45 10.33 10.84
C ASP A 143 -8.27 11.38 10.07
N PRO A 144 -9.27 10.96 9.27
CA PRO A 144 -10.17 11.88 8.60
C PRO A 144 -10.98 12.76 9.58
N GLY A 145 -11.22 12.29 10.82
CA GLY A 145 -12.01 12.98 11.82
C GLY A 145 -11.36 14.25 12.33
N SER A 146 -10.04 14.38 12.28
CA SER A 146 -9.31 15.59 12.65
C SER A 146 -9.47 16.75 11.66
N LEU A 147 -9.93 16.46 10.42
CA LEU A 147 -10.08 17.45 9.35
C LEU A 147 -11.39 18.24 9.49
N SER A 148 -11.35 19.54 9.14
CA SER A 148 -12.59 20.28 8.87
C SER A 148 -13.31 19.72 7.64
N PHE A 149 -14.60 20.00 7.49
CA PHE A 149 -15.37 19.56 6.32
C PHE A 149 -14.79 20.07 5.00
N LYS A 150 -14.27 21.30 4.99
CA LYS A 150 -13.61 21.88 3.80
C LYS A 150 -12.35 21.13 3.45
N GLU A 151 -11.53 20.79 4.42
CA GLU A 151 -10.30 20.01 4.23
C GLU A 151 -10.62 18.59 3.80
N PHE A 152 -11.59 17.92 4.43
CA PHE A 152 -12.03 16.60 4.02
C PHE A 152 -12.47 16.57 2.54
N ARG A 153 -13.34 17.52 2.12
CA ARG A 153 -13.72 17.65 0.70
C ARG A 153 -12.51 17.88 -0.20
N LYS A 154 -11.54 18.69 0.23
CA LYS A 154 -10.31 18.93 -0.54
C LYS A 154 -9.55 17.62 -0.77
N THR A 155 -9.51 16.71 0.20
CA THR A 155 -8.81 15.42 0.03
C THR A 155 -9.40 14.57 -1.10
N LEU A 156 -10.67 14.72 -1.42
CA LEU A 156 -11.33 13.96 -2.50
C LEU A 156 -10.95 14.41 -3.92
N VAL A 157 -10.44 15.65 -4.04
CA VAL A 157 -10.06 16.24 -5.35
C VAL A 157 -8.57 16.54 -5.47
N ASP A 158 -7.85 16.64 -4.36
CA ASP A 158 -6.40 16.90 -4.35
C ASP A 158 -5.64 15.64 -4.77
N ARG A 159 -4.83 15.76 -5.81
CA ARG A 159 -4.01 14.63 -6.31
C ARG A 159 -2.92 14.17 -5.34
N ARG A 160 -2.62 14.96 -4.33
CA ARG A 160 -1.72 14.58 -3.23
C ARG A 160 -2.44 13.76 -2.14
N SER A 161 -3.67 13.35 -2.38
CA SER A 161 -4.46 12.56 -1.44
C SER A 161 -4.71 11.16 -1.98
N HIS A 162 -4.49 10.15 -1.15
CA HIS A 162 -4.87 8.77 -1.45
C HIS A 162 -6.40 8.58 -1.56
N ARG A 163 -7.20 9.62 -1.22
CA ARG A 163 -8.65 9.65 -1.35
C ARG A 163 -9.12 10.28 -2.65
N ASN A 164 -8.19 10.72 -3.53
CA ASN A 164 -8.53 11.39 -4.78
C ASN A 164 -9.43 10.49 -5.65
N VAL A 165 -10.61 11.01 -5.99
CA VAL A 165 -11.64 10.26 -6.74
C VAL A 165 -11.18 9.89 -8.14
N ARG A 166 -10.45 10.79 -8.81
CA ARG A 166 -9.97 10.57 -10.19
C ARG A 166 -8.94 9.44 -10.22
N ASP A 167 -7.98 9.45 -9.28
CA ASP A 167 -6.93 8.45 -9.23
C ASP A 167 -7.49 7.10 -8.77
N LEU A 168 -8.45 7.09 -7.83
CA LEU A 168 -9.21 5.90 -7.46
C LEU A 168 -9.96 5.32 -8.66
N TYR A 169 -10.70 6.16 -9.41
CA TYR A 169 -11.44 5.70 -10.57
C TYR A 169 -10.50 5.14 -11.66
N ALA A 170 -9.38 5.79 -11.91
CA ALA A 170 -8.37 5.32 -12.85
C ALA A 170 -7.83 3.94 -12.45
N LEU A 171 -7.53 3.73 -11.18
CA LEU A 171 -7.03 2.46 -10.66
C LEU A 171 -8.12 1.37 -10.73
N PHE A 172 -9.34 1.67 -10.27
CA PHE A 172 -10.45 0.73 -10.29
C PHE A 172 -10.85 0.32 -11.72
N SER A 173 -10.93 1.26 -12.65
CA SER A 173 -11.26 0.95 -14.04
C SER A 173 -10.26 0.01 -14.72
N ARG A 174 -8.99 0.00 -14.27
CA ARG A 174 -7.96 -0.93 -14.77
C ARG A 174 -8.00 -2.31 -14.13
N TYR A 175 -8.34 -2.40 -12.84
CA TYR A 175 -8.08 -3.60 -12.05
C TYR A 175 -9.30 -4.16 -11.31
N TYR A 176 -10.43 -3.47 -11.32
CA TYR A 176 -11.63 -3.98 -10.67
C TYR A 176 -12.06 -5.30 -11.32
N PRO A 177 -12.47 -6.30 -10.55
CA PRO A 177 -12.80 -7.64 -11.07
C PRO A 177 -13.81 -7.62 -12.22
N ILE A 178 -14.80 -6.72 -12.11
CA ILE A 178 -15.79 -6.48 -13.15
C ILE A 178 -15.71 -5.01 -13.55
N ARG A 179 -15.05 -4.71 -14.66
CA ARG A 179 -14.64 -3.35 -15.05
C ARG A 179 -15.78 -2.33 -15.08
N PHE A 180 -16.98 -2.71 -15.56
CA PHE A 180 -18.13 -1.80 -15.60
C PHE A 180 -18.70 -1.48 -14.20
N LEU A 181 -18.35 -2.27 -13.15
CA LEU A 181 -18.71 -1.98 -11.76
C LEU A 181 -17.68 -1.12 -11.03
N ALA A 182 -16.62 -0.67 -11.71
CA ALA A 182 -15.57 0.16 -11.11
C ALA A 182 -16.14 1.41 -10.41
N GLY A 183 -17.14 2.05 -11.01
CA GLY A 183 -17.84 3.19 -10.41
C GLY A 183 -18.52 2.86 -9.08
N ILE A 184 -19.10 1.67 -8.94
CA ILE A 184 -19.69 1.20 -7.67
C ILE A 184 -18.59 1.05 -6.62
N GLY A 185 -17.45 0.46 -6.99
CA GLY A 185 -16.30 0.34 -6.09
C GLY A 185 -15.79 1.69 -5.59
N VAL A 186 -15.68 2.68 -6.45
CA VAL A 186 -15.31 4.06 -6.06
C VAL A 186 -16.35 4.66 -5.12
N THR A 187 -17.64 4.52 -5.44
CA THR A 187 -18.73 5.03 -4.59
C THR A 187 -18.69 4.40 -3.19
N LEU A 188 -18.50 3.09 -3.08
CA LEU A 188 -18.36 2.40 -1.79
C LEU A 188 -17.16 2.92 -0.98
N ASN A 189 -16.03 3.23 -1.65
CA ASN A 189 -14.89 3.86 -0.99
C ASN A 189 -15.22 5.27 -0.47
N LEU A 190 -15.92 6.08 -1.25
CA LEU A 190 -16.34 7.42 -0.82
C LEU A 190 -17.28 7.34 0.38
N ILE A 191 -18.23 6.42 0.37
CA ILE A 191 -19.11 6.16 1.52
C ILE A 191 -18.27 5.78 2.74
N ARG A 192 -17.34 4.84 2.60
CA ARG A 192 -16.42 4.46 3.67
C ARG A 192 -15.64 5.65 4.24
N TYR A 193 -15.05 6.48 3.38
CA TYR A 193 -14.31 7.67 3.84
C TYR A 193 -15.21 8.65 4.56
N SER A 194 -16.44 8.85 4.09
CA SER A 194 -17.42 9.71 4.74
C SER A 194 -17.85 9.17 6.10
N ILE A 195 -18.06 7.87 6.22
CA ILE A 195 -18.38 7.23 7.51
C ILE A 195 -17.21 7.39 8.49
N LEU A 196 -15.96 7.13 8.04
CA LEU A 196 -14.78 7.29 8.90
C LEU A 196 -14.60 8.75 9.33
N TYR A 197 -14.90 9.72 8.45
CA TYR A 197 -14.89 11.13 8.78
C TYR A 197 -15.91 11.47 9.90
N VAL A 198 -17.15 11.02 9.74
CA VAL A 198 -18.22 11.28 10.72
C VAL A 198 -17.90 10.62 12.06
N ILE A 199 -17.51 9.34 12.06
CA ILE A 199 -17.14 8.60 13.28
C ILE A 199 -15.96 9.30 13.99
N GLY A 200 -14.89 9.63 13.24
CA GLY A 200 -13.74 10.33 13.80
C GLY A 200 -14.11 11.67 14.42
N ARG A 201 -15.02 12.43 13.79
CA ARG A 201 -15.54 13.71 14.36
C ARG A 201 -16.32 13.50 15.64
N ILE A 202 -17.11 12.44 15.75
CA ILE A 202 -17.90 12.13 16.96
C ILE A 202 -16.98 11.69 18.11
N LEU A 203 -15.96 10.89 17.81
CA LEU A 203 -15.04 10.36 18.83
C LEU A 203 -13.97 11.37 19.26
N SER A 204 -13.78 12.47 18.52
CA SER A 204 -12.84 13.55 18.85
C SER A 204 -13.47 14.64 19.73
N PHE A 205 -14.75 14.49 20.06
CA PHE A 205 -15.47 15.28 21.07
C PHE A 205 -15.56 14.47 22.37
#